data_d12f03ac0ca383e5fa2a77a625709467
#
_entry.id   d12f03ac0ca383e5fa2a77a625709467
#
_cell.length_a   1.000
_cell.length_b   1.000
_cell.length_c   1.000
_cell.angle_alpha   90.00
_cell.angle_beta   90.00
_cell.angle_gamma   90.00
#
_symmetry.space_group_name_H-M   'P 1'
#
loop_
_entity.id
_entity.type
_entity.pdbx_description
1 polymer ?
#
loop_
_entity_poly.entity_id
_entity_poly.type
_entity_poly.pdbx_seq_one_letter_code
_entity_poly.pdbx_strand_id
1 'polypeptide(L)'
;MSGSVGTNMERFVIILLTTMITSALVPAVHGVEQGRQNALFRFADRREPDRAAQVQRTSENDSKAIAKLIADINAAAKANKARILRIIIINTNVAGPTLEQEQSRNGLSLGEVYVAHSLAMASQKSFNQIVALKAKGQSWAKIAQTHNISLKGSAAALKEMLKE
;
A
#
# COMPACT_ATOMS: atom_id res chain seq x y z
N MET A 1 42.68 -26.05 -17.54
CA MET A 1 43.17 -24.86 -16.81
C MET A 1 42.10 -24.48 -15.81
N SER A 2 42.45 -24.66 -14.56
CA SER A 2 41.61 -24.46 -13.36
C SER A 2 41.41 -22.99 -13.05
N GLY A 3 40.26 -22.66 -12.45
CA GLY A 3 40.04 -21.34 -11.85
C GLY A 3 38.60 -21.23 -11.39
N SER A 4 38.39 -21.60 -10.28
CA SER A 4 38.29 -21.02 -8.93
C SER A 4 36.86 -20.55 -8.61
N VAL A 5 36.20 -21.35 -7.81
CA VAL A 5 34.96 -21.12 -7.04
C VAL A 5 35.26 -20.07 -5.99
N GLY A 6 34.58 -18.92 -6.05
CA GLY A 6 34.56 -17.88 -5.03
C GLY A 6 33.28 -17.90 -4.22
N THR A 7 33.25 -18.69 -3.19
CA THR A 7 32.28 -18.67 -2.09
C THR A 7 32.44 -17.39 -1.28
N ASN A 8 31.47 -16.48 -1.33
CA ASN A 8 31.37 -15.40 -0.34
C ASN A 8 30.16 -15.68 0.58
N MET A 9 30.46 -16.45 1.57
CA MET A 9 29.72 -16.64 2.81
C MET A 9 30.29 -15.67 3.83
N GLU A 10 29.62 -14.61 4.13
CA GLU A 10 29.96 -13.64 5.20
C GLU A 10 28.74 -12.75 5.47
N ARG A 11 28.18 -12.69 6.55
CA ARG A 11 28.30 -12.52 7.97
C ARG A 11 26.95 -12.13 8.52
N PHE A 12 26.25 -13.06 9.13
CA PHE A 12 25.14 -12.75 10.03
C PHE A 12 25.73 -12.15 11.31
N VAL A 13 25.56 -10.85 11.53
CA VAL A 13 25.78 -10.23 12.83
C VAL A 13 24.45 -10.23 13.58
N ILE A 14 24.31 -11.18 14.48
CA ILE A 14 23.24 -11.23 15.47
C ILE A 14 23.62 -10.24 16.58
N ILE A 15 22.95 -9.09 16.63
CA ILE A 15 23.02 -8.19 17.78
C ILE A 15 21.92 -8.61 18.76
N LEU A 16 22.33 -9.35 19.76
CA LEU A 16 21.53 -9.72 20.94
C LEU A 16 21.57 -8.53 21.89
N LEU A 17 20.52 -7.69 21.90
CA LEU A 17 20.38 -6.60 22.84
C LEU A 17 19.64 -7.13 24.09
N THR A 18 20.41 -7.54 25.09
CA THR A 18 19.95 -7.88 26.45
C THR A 18 19.60 -6.58 27.20
N THR A 19 18.29 -6.25 27.32
CA THR A 19 17.82 -5.22 28.23
C THR A 19 17.65 -5.80 29.64
N MET A 20 18.55 -5.44 30.53
CA MET A 20 18.44 -5.65 31.96
C MET A 20 17.27 -4.80 32.52
N ILE A 21 16.24 -5.48 33.01
CA ILE A 21 15.16 -4.86 33.79
C ILE A 21 15.66 -4.72 35.22
N THR A 22 16.06 -3.52 35.60
CA THR A 22 16.29 -3.16 37.02
C THR A 22 14.96 -2.96 37.71
N SER A 23 14.60 -3.90 38.58
CA SER A 23 13.49 -3.78 39.52
C SER A 23 13.80 -2.70 40.56
N ALA A 24 13.21 -1.52 40.41
CA ALA A 24 13.18 -0.52 41.46
C ALA A 24 11.98 -0.77 42.35
N LEU A 25 12.28 -1.08 43.60
CA LEU A 25 11.35 -1.24 44.70
C LEU A 25 10.72 0.14 45.03
N VAL A 26 9.43 0.33 44.72
CA VAL A 26 8.69 1.55 45.07
C VAL A 26 7.91 1.31 46.36
N PRO A 27 8.09 2.12 47.41
CA PRO A 27 7.30 1.98 48.64
C PRO A 27 5.85 2.39 48.44
N ALA A 28 4.96 1.60 49.01
CA ALA A 28 3.51 1.82 49.03
C ALA A 28 3.16 3.13 49.73
N VAL A 29 2.65 4.09 48.98
CA VAL A 29 1.89 5.23 49.52
C VAL A 29 0.41 4.92 49.30
N HIS A 30 -0.26 4.56 50.37
CA HIS A 30 -1.70 4.27 50.38
C HIS A 30 -2.52 5.58 50.39
N GLY A 31 -3.49 5.64 49.48
CA GLY A 31 -4.71 6.44 49.62
C GLY A 31 -4.62 7.86 49.08
N VAL A 32 -5.27 8.12 47.99
CA VAL A 32 -6.05 9.26 47.50
C VAL A 32 -6.12 9.34 45.96
N GLU A 33 -5.50 8.41 45.20
CA GLU A 33 -5.38 8.56 43.73
C GLU A 33 -6.33 7.69 42.89
N GLN A 34 -7.16 6.87 43.53
CA GLN A 34 -8.07 5.96 42.81
C GLN A 34 -9.22 6.67 42.06
N GLY A 35 -9.60 7.89 42.50
CA GLY A 35 -10.65 8.64 41.84
C GLY A 35 -10.24 9.33 40.52
N ARG A 36 -8.96 9.68 40.38
CA ARG A 36 -8.45 10.35 39.16
C ARG A 36 -8.11 9.38 38.02
N GLN A 37 -7.65 8.19 38.35
CA GLN A 37 -7.32 7.19 37.36
C GLN A 37 -8.57 6.66 36.61
N ASN A 38 -9.68 6.47 37.34
CA ASN A 38 -10.95 6.05 36.73
C ASN A 38 -11.55 7.10 35.77
N ALA A 39 -11.25 8.38 35.94
CA ALA A 39 -11.68 9.42 35.01
C ALA A 39 -10.86 9.39 33.71
N LEU A 40 -9.56 9.15 33.79
CA LEU A 40 -8.68 9.07 32.60
C LEU A 40 -8.96 7.82 31.77
N PHE A 41 -9.26 6.67 32.39
CA PHE A 41 -9.65 5.46 31.67
C PHE A 41 -10.99 5.59 30.95
N ARG A 42 -11.96 6.34 31.50
CA ARG A 42 -13.26 6.61 30.84
C ARG A 42 -13.12 7.50 29.59
N PHE A 43 -12.11 8.37 29.52
CA PHE A 43 -11.86 9.22 28.34
C PHE A 43 -11.07 8.48 27.24
N ALA A 44 -10.25 7.49 27.59
CA ALA A 44 -9.52 6.69 26.62
C ALA A 44 -10.45 5.72 25.86
N ASP A 45 -11.40 5.10 26.58
CA ASP A 45 -12.30 4.08 26.02
C ASP A 45 -13.36 4.63 25.03
N ARG A 46 -13.67 5.93 25.08
CA ARG A 46 -14.61 6.58 24.14
C ARG A 46 -14.00 6.93 22.78
N ARG A 47 -12.67 6.99 22.64
CA ARG A 47 -12.01 7.40 21.38
C ARG A 47 -11.64 6.25 20.45
N GLU A 48 -11.52 5.04 20.97
CA GLU A 48 -11.13 3.88 20.16
C GLU A 48 -12.20 3.44 19.14
N PRO A 49 -13.50 3.32 19.47
CA PRO A 49 -14.51 2.91 18.51
C PRO A 49 -14.69 3.93 17.38
N ASP A 50 -14.59 5.23 17.66
CA ASP A 50 -14.69 6.28 16.65
C ASP A 50 -13.50 6.27 15.67
N ARG A 51 -12.31 6.00 16.17
CA ARG A 51 -11.09 5.91 15.35
C ARG A 51 -11.11 4.68 14.45
N ALA A 52 -11.55 3.54 14.96
CA ALA A 52 -11.70 2.31 14.17
C ALA A 52 -12.76 2.49 13.07
N ALA A 53 -13.91 3.09 13.39
CA ALA A 53 -14.96 3.39 12.43
C ALA A 53 -14.50 4.39 11.35
N GLN A 54 -13.67 5.37 11.71
CA GLN A 54 -13.12 6.35 10.78
C GLN A 54 -12.09 5.72 9.83
N VAL A 55 -11.21 4.85 10.32
CA VAL A 55 -10.26 4.09 9.51
C VAL A 55 -11.00 3.17 8.54
N GLN A 56 -12.08 2.54 8.99
CA GLN A 56 -12.89 1.65 8.15
C GLN A 56 -13.60 2.41 7.02
N ARG A 57 -14.17 3.59 7.29
CA ARG A 57 -14.81 4.46 6.28
C ARG A 57 -13.82 4.98 5.25
N THR A 58 -12.62 5.38 5.64
CA THR A 58 -11.57 5.81 4.71
C THR A 58 -11.11 4.66 3.82
N SER A 59 -10.92 3.47 4.36
CA SER A 59 -10.56 2.27 3.60
C SER A 59 -11.62 1.88 2.57
N GLU A 60 -12.90 1.97 2.93
CA GLU A 60 -14.01 1.67 2.02
C GLU A 60 -14.12 2.70 0.89
N ASN A 61 -13.96 3.99 1.20
CA ASN A 61 -13.96 5.04 0.20
C ASN A 61 -12.78 4.93 -0.78
N ASP A 62 -11.60 4.57 -0.31
CA ASP A 62 -10.43 4.34 -1.15
C ASP A 62 -10.62 3.09 -2.03
N SER A 63 -11.26 2.04 -1.52
CA SER A 63 -11.60 0.84 -2.29
C SER A 63 -12.55 1.17 -3.45
N LYS A 64 -13.62 1.91 -3.17
CA LYS A 64 -14.57 2.36 -4.20
C LYS A 64 -13.91 3.28 -5.24
N ALA A 65 -13.04 4.18 -4.80
CA ALA A 65 -12.32 5.10 -5.70
C ALA A 65 -11.38 4.35 -6.64
N ILE A 66 -10.62 3.37 -6.14
CA ILE A 66 -9.71 2.55 -6.96
C ILE A 66 -10.51 1.68 -7.94
N ALA A 67 -11.57 1.03 -7.49
CA ALA A 67 -12.43 0.22 -8.36
C ALA A 67 -13.05 1.06 -9.48
N LYS A 68 -13.52 2.27 -9.16
CA LYS A 68 -14.05 3.22 -10.14
C LYS A 68 -12.96 3.64 -11.15
N LEU A 69 -11.76 3.96 -10.70
CA LEU A 69 -10.64 4.31 -11.56
C LEU A 69 -10.33 3.20 -12.58
N ILE A 70 -10.25 1.95 -12.12
CA ILE A 70 -10.05 0.79 -13.00
C ILE A 70 -11.17 0.67 -14.03
N ALA A 71 -12.43 0.83 -13.60
CA ALA A 71 -13.58 0.77 -14.49
C ALA A 71 -13.58 1.88 -15.54
N ASP A 72 -13.28 3.11 -15.13
CA ASP A 72 -13.21 4.28 -16.03
C ASP A 72 -12.11 4.09 -17.09
N ILE A 73 -10.92 3.63 -16.72
CA ILE A 73 -9.83 3.31 -17.66
C ILE A 73 -10.24 2.21 -18.63
N ASN A 74 -10.82 1.12 -18.13
CA ASN A 74 -11.23 0.00 -18.98
C ASN A 74 -12.35 0.38 -19.95
N ALA A 75 -13.29 1.22 -19.52
CA ALA A 75 -14.34 1.74 -20.39
C ALA A 75 -13.77 2.64 -21.48
N ALA A 76 -12.87 3.55 -21.12
CA ALA A 76 -12.20 4.43 -22.09
C ALA A 76 -11.30 3.64 -23.06
N ALA A 77 -10.62 2.58 -22.60
CA ALA A 77 -9.81 1.72 -23.44
C ALA A 77 -10.64 0.92 -24.46
N LYS A 78 -11.88 0.55 -24.13
CA LYS A 78 -12.81 -0.05 -25.11
C LYS A 78 -13.16 0.91 -26.24
N ALA A 79 -13.27 2.20 -25.96
CA ALA A 79 -13.55 3.20 -26.96
C ALA A 79 -12.31 3.55 -27.81
N ASN A 80 -11.14 3.74 -27.15
CA ASN A 80 -9.90 4.08 -27.85
C ASN A 80 -8.67 3.56 -27.06
N LYS A 81 -8.29 2.31 -27.31
CA LYS A 81 -7.14 1.67 -26.62
C LYS A 81 -5.83 2.43 -26.85
N ALA A 82 -5.58 2.89 -28.09
CA ALA A 82 -4.32 3.56 -28.42
C ALA A 82 -4.14 4.87 -27.66
N ARG A 83 -5.23 5.65 -27.51
CA ARG A 83 -5.22 6.89 -26.71
C ARG A 83 -4.94 6.57 -25.23
N ILE A 84 -5.64 5.60 -24.68
CA ILE A 84 -5.48 5.26 -23.24
C ILE A 84 -4.08 4.72 -22.96
N LEU A 85 -3.50 3.89 -23.82
CA LEU A 85 -2.12 3.44 -23.70
C LEU A 85 -1.15 4.64 -23.66
N ARG A 86 -1.30 5.65 -24.54
CA ARG A 86 -0.45 6.85 -24.49
C ARG A 86 -0.55 7.58 -23.16
N ILE A 87 -1.75 7.74 -22.64
CA ILE A 87 -1.99 8.39 -21.33
C ILE A 87 -1.27 7.60 -20.23
N ILE A 88 -1.39 6.27 -20.22
CA ILE A 88 -0.72 5.40 -19.23
C ILE A 88 0.81 5.49 -19.36
N ILE A 89 1.35 5.44 -20.58
CA ILE A 89 2.79 5.60 -20.84
C ILE A 89 3.32 6.90 -20.23
N ILE A 90 2.62 8.03 -20.46
CA ILE A 90 3.02 9.34 -19.93
C ILE A 90 3.01 9.33 -18.40
N ASN A 91 2.00 8.71 -17.78
CA ASN A 91 1.86 8.71 -16.32
C ASN A 91 2.78 7.73 -15.60
N THR A 92 3.11 6.61 -16.23
CA THR A 92 3.89 5.53 -15.61
C THR A 92 5.34 5.48 -16.08
N ASN A 93 5.66 6.20 -17.16
CA ASN A 93 6.94 6.12 -17.86
C ASN A 93 7.32 4.70 -18.30
N VAL A 94 6.31 3.87 -18.64
CA VAL A 94 6.48 2.48 -19.07
C VAL A 94 6.10 2.36 -20.54
N ALA A 95 6.92 1.66 -21.32
CA ALA A 95 6.69 1.49 -22.75
C ALA A 95 5.40 0.70 -23.04
N GLY A 96 4.68 1.09 -24.09
CA GLY A 96 3.43 0.43 -24.49
C GLY A 96 3.50 -1.09 -24.65
N PRO A 97 4.51 -1.65 -25.37
CA PRO A 97 4.67 -3.09 -25.47
C PRO A 97 4.86 -3.79 -24.13
N THR A 98 5.55 -3.15 -23.17
CA THR A 98 5.70 -3.68 -21.81
C THR A 98 4.36 -3.74 -21.08
N LEU A 99 3.55 -2.68 -21.15
CA LEU A 99 2.22 -2.63 -20.54
C LEU A 99 1.30 -3.73 -21.11
N GLU A 100 1.33 -3.96 -22.42
CA GLU A 100 0.55 -5.00 -23.07
C GLU A 100 1.04 -6.41 -22.71
N GLN A 101 2.35 -6.62 -22.62
CA GLN A 101 2.93 -7.86 -22.17
C GLN A 101 2.56 -8.18 -20.71
N GLU A 102 2.64 -7.19 -19.83
CA GLU A 102 2.28 -7.32 -18.42
C GLU A 102 0.79 -7.60 -18.25
N GLN A 103 -0.05 -6.93 -19.03
CA GLN A 103 -1.49 -7.19 -19.09
C GLN A 103 -1.77 -8.66 -19.44
N SER A 104 -1.18 -9.15 -20.54
CA SER A 104 -1.42 -10.50 -21.04
C SER A 104 -0.85 -11.56 -20.10
N ARG A 105 0.38 -11.35 -19.60
CA ARG A 105 1.08 -12.32 -18.75
C ARG A 105 0.41 -12.52 -17.40
N ASN A 106 -0.17 -11.46 -16.83
CA ASN A 106 -0.77 -11.50 -15.50
C ASN A 106 -2.30 -11.61 -15.53
N GLY A 107 -2.93 -11.62 -16.70
CA GLY A 107 -4.39 -11.64 -16.83
C GLY A 107 -5.07 -10.39 -16.26
N LEU A 108 -4.37 -9.25 -16.23
CA LEU A 108 -4.87 -8.01 -15.69
C LEU A 108 -5.57 -7.19 -16.77
N SER A 109 -6.57 -6.41 -16.39
CA SER A 109 -7.11 -5.36 -17.25
C SER A 109 -6.15 -4.17 -17.33
N LEU A 110 -6.28 -3.33 -18.36
CA LEU A 110 -5.42 -2.16 -18.55
C LEU A 110 -5.50 -1.19 -17.36
N GLY A 111 -6.70 -1.03 -16.77
CA GLY A 111 -6.88 -0.24 -15.55
C GLY A 111 -6.14 -0.84 -14.34
N GLU A 112 -6.09 -2.16 -14.22
CA GLU A 112 -5.33 -2.81 -13.16
C GLU A 112 -3.82 -2.70 -13.36
N VAL A 113 -3.33 -2.79 -14.59
CA VAL A 113 -1.91 -2.55 -14.91
C VAL A 113 -1.53 -1.12 -14.52
N TYR A 114 -2.37 -0.12 -14.84
CA TYR A 114 -2.14 1.26 -14.42
C TYR A 114 -2.07 1.41 -12.89
N VAL A 115 -3.03 0.83 -12.18
CA VAL A 115 -3.05 0.88 -10.70
C VAL A 115 -1.83 0.18 -10.10
N ALA A 116 -1.42 -0.97 -10.66
CA ALA A 116 -0.25 -1.70 -10.21
C ALA A 116 1.04 -0.88 -10.37
N HIS A 117 1.24 -0.20 -11.52
CA HIS A 117 2.38 0.69 -11.72
C HIS A 117 2.33 1.91 -10.81
N SER A 118 1.16 2.53 -10.64
CA SER A 118 0.99 3.67 -9.73
C SER A 118 1.34 3.31 -8.29
N LEU A 119 0.93 2.12 -7.83
CA LEU A 119 1.30 1.59 -6.51
C LEU A 119 2.79 1.25 -6.41
N ALA A 120 3.36 0.66 -7.47
CA ALA A 120 4.78 0.34 -7.54
C ALA A 120 5.64 1.59 -7.39
N MET A 121 5.35 2.64 -8.16
CA MET A 121 6.04 3.92 -8.10
C MET A 121 5.93 4.56 -6.72
N ALA A 122 4.71 4.65 -6.18
CA ALA A 122 4.46 5.30 -4.89
C ALA A 122 5.04 4.52 -3.70
N SER A 123 5.13 3.18 -3.78
CA SER A 123 5.71 2.32 -2.74
C SER A 123 7.21 2.04 -2.91
N GLN A 124 7.83 2.55 -3.98
CA GLN A 124 9.21 2.23 -4.36
C GLN A 124 9.46 0.71 -4.53
N LYS A 125 8.43 -0.01 -4.98
CA LYS A 125 8.47 -1.45 -5.26
C LYS A 125 8.45 -1.70 -6.77
N SER A 126 8.83 -2.92 -7.18
CA SER A 126 8.66 -3.32 -8.57
C SER A 126 7.18 -3.67 -8.87
N PHE A 127 6.78 -3.54 -10.13
CA PHE A 127 5.47 -3.98 -10.62
C PHE A 127 5.19 -5.44 -10.20
N ASN A 128 6.17 -6.33 -10.38
CA ASN A 128 6.02 -7.76 -10.06
C ASN A 128 5.77 -8.00 -8.56
N GLN A 129 6.36 -7.20 -7.67
CA GLN A 129 6.11 -7.29 -6.23
C GLN A 129 4.67 -6.90 -5.90
N ILE A 130 4.14 -5.85 -6.52
CA ILE A 130 2.75 -5.42 -6.33
C ILE A 130 1.77 -6.46 -6.87
N VAL A 131 2.01 -7.00 -8.08
CA VAL A 131 1.17 -8.04 -8.67
C VAL A 131 1.21 -9.32 -7.86
N ALA A 132 2.35 -9.69 -7.28
CA ALA A 132 2.45 -10.84 -6.38
C ALA A 132 1.57 -10.68 -5.11
N LEU A 133 1.41 -9.47 -4.58
CA LEU A 133 0.47 -9.21 -3.47
C LEU A 133 -0.98 -9.41 -3.92
N LYS A 134 -1.32 -8.95 -5.13
CA LYS A 134 -2.64 -9.16 -5.74
C LYS A 134 -2.93 -10.65 -5.94
N ALA A 135 -1.96 -11.42 -6.45
CA ALA A 135 -2.05 -12.87 -6.65
C ALA A 135 -2.25 -13.64 -5.34
N LYS A 136 -1.75 -13.11 -4.21
CA LYS A 136 -2.01 -13.63 -2.86
C LYS A 136 -3.41 -13.27 -2.31
N GLY A 137 -4.29 -12.74 -3.15
CA GLY A 137 -5.66 -12.40 -2.78
C GLY A 137 -5.86 -11.03 -2.14
N GLN A 138 -4.83 -10.18 -2.08
CA GLN A 138 -5.01 -8.82 -1.56
C GLN A 138 -5.75 -7.96 -2.57
N SER A 139 -6.69 -7.13 -2.10
CA SER A 139 -7.32 -6.10 -2.94
C SER A 139 -6.35 -4.94 -3.21
N TRP A 140 -6.53 -4.24 -4.32
CA TRP A 140 -5.74 -3.04 -4.64
C TRP A 140 -5.79 -1.99 -3.52
N ALA A 141 -6.95 -1.81 -2.91
CA ALA A 141 -7.12 -0.91 -1.77
C ALA A 141 -6.32 -1.37 -0.53
N LYS A 142 -6.29 -2.69 -0.26
CA LYS A 142 -5.50 -3.23 0.85
C LYS A 142 -4.00 -3.03 0.60
N ILE A 143 -3.54 -3.22 -0.63
CA ILE A 143 -2.14 -2.97 -1.00
C ILE A 143 -1.81 -1.48 -0.82
N ALA A 144 -2.65 -0.56 -1.32
CA ALA A 144 -2.48 0.88 -1.13
C ALA A 144 -2.41 1.26 0.36
N GLN A 145 -3.33 0.76 1.16
CA GLN A 145 -3.41 1.00 2.60
C GLN A 145 -2.19 0.49 3.36
N THR A 146 -1.72 -0.73 3.04
CA THR A 146 -0.53 -1.33 3.68
C THR A 146 0.72 -0.48 3.47
N HIS A 147 0.79 0.24 2.35
CA HIS A 147 1.91 1.14 2.01
C HIS A 147 1.61 2.62 2.26
N ASN A 148 0.50 2.97 2.92
CA ASN A 148 0.06 4.35 3.18
C ASN A 148 -0.03 5.21 1.89
N ILE A 149 -0.45 4.61 0.77
CA ILE A 149 -0.54 5.26 -0.53
C ILE A 149 -1.96 5.72 -0.78
N SER A 150 -2.13 6.98 -1.18
CA SER A 150 -3.39 7.52 -1.70
C SER A 150 -3.29 7.72 -3.20
N LEU A 151 -4.16 7.05 -3.96
CA LEU A 151 -4.25 7.21 -5.42
C LEU A 151 -5.19 8.34 -5.86
N LYS A 152 -5.70 9.16 -4.93
CA LYS A 152 -6.66 10.24 -5.25
C LYS A 152 -6.08 11.26 -6.23
N GLY A 153 -4.82 11.64 -6.05
CA GLY A 153 -4.13 12.57 -6.95
C GLY A 153 -3.97 12.01 -8.37
N SER A 154 -3.48 10.79 -8.48
CA SER A 154 -3.30 10.09 -9.77
C SER A 154 -4.65 9.86 -10.47
N ALA A 155 -5.70 9.52 -9.72
CA ALA A 155 -7.04 9.35 -10.25
C ALA A 155 -7.64 10.65 -10.78
N ALA A 156 -7.41 11.77 -10.10
CA ALA A 156 -7.90 13.09 -10.54
C ALA A 156 -7.19 13.54 -11.82
N ALA A 157 -5.87 13.43 -11.89
CA ALA A 157 -5.08 13.78 -13.07
C ALA A 157 -5.47 12.92 -14.29
N LEU A 158 -5.60 11.61 -14.10
CA LEU A 158 -6.03 10.71 -15.17
C LEU A 158 -7.45 11.02 -15.64
N LYS A 159 -8.39 11.29 -14.73
CA LYS A 159 -9.77 11.61 -15.05
C LYS A 159 -9.88 12.87 -15.91
N GLU A 160 -9.04 13.85 -15.66
CA GLU A 160 -9.00 15.07 -16.47
C GLU A 160 -8.52 14.75 -17.90
N MET A 161 -7.49 13.94 -18.05
CA MET A 161 -7.00 13.49 -19.36
C MET A 161 -7.96 12.56 -20.11
N LEU A 162 -8.88 11.90 -19.41
CA LEU A 162 -9.90 11.04 -20.04
C LEU A 162 -11.09 11.83 -20.61
N LYS A 163 -11.27 13.10 -20.21
CA LYS A 163 -12.39 13.94 -20.70
C LYS A 163 -12.16 14.53 -22.09
N GLU A 164 -10.90 14.69 -22.50
CA GLU A 164 -10.52 15.19 -23.84
C GLU A 164 -10.55 14.05 -24.88
#